data_8eb88ec5f4e195ebc4004079692fe331
#
_entry.id   8eb88ec5f4e195ebc4004079692fe331
#
_cell.length_a   1.000
_cell.length_b   1.000
_cell.length_c   1.000
_cell.angle_alpha   90.00
_cell.angle_beta   90.00
_cell.angle_gamma   90.00
#
_symmetry.space_group_name_H-M   'P 1'
#
loop_
_entity.id
_entity.type
_entity.pdbx_description
1 polymer ?
#
loop_
_entity_poly.entity_id
_entity_poly.type
_entity_poly.pdbx_seq_one_letter_code
_entity_poly.pdbx_strand_id
1 'polypeptide(L)'
;MQGCNITMTPDSSDNVKTVNQVEEANDEPLMRSVARHFAIYYCLNGVDIDEQYLDNVWQLGQIRKLLSISPKIDSITIRSFASPEGPYSRNVWLSRKRAESAKAFLLKMVPEGSSLTADKIKLDPVPENWEGLTEEIEKNYHKEDREQVLGILRSDIDTEAKKLSLKSLDGGRSWRHIIDENMPRLRYATWICVWVDPGIAHVEKHFTDYPSTHPPIWH
;
A
#
# COMPACT_ATOMS: atom_id res chain seq x y z
N MET A 1 72.42 -41.73 -30.83
CA MET A 1 72.09 -42.65 -31.92
C MET A 1 70.61 -42.54 -32.14
N GLN A 2 70.37 -41.95 -33.25
CA GLN A 2 69.34 -42.36 -34.25
C GLN A 2 67.90 -42.30 -33.66
N GLY A 3 67.02 -41.62 -34.17
CA GLY A 3 66.88 -41.05 -35.51
C GLY A 3 65.48 -41.35 -36.02
N CYS A 4 64.98 -40.46 -36.77
CA CYS A 4 63.94 -40.60 -37.80
C CYS A 4 62.48 -40.61 -37.30
N ASN A 5 61.78 -39.60 -37.60
CA ASN A 5 61.26 -39.05 -38.88
C ASN A 5 59.90 -39.65 -39.29
N ILE A 6 59.00 -38.64 -39.42
CA ILE A 6 58.12 -38.38 -40.58
C ILE A 6 56.94 -39.36 -40.66
N THR A 7 55.73 -38.94 -40.85
CA THR A 7 55.17 -38.10 -41.91
C THR A 7 53.73 -37.65 -41.58
N MET A 8 53.47 -36.50 -42.10
CA MET A 8 52.13 -36.00 -42.35
C MET A 8 51.31 -36.91 -43.26
N THR A 9 50.02 -36.91 -43.14
CA THR A 9 49.12 -36.25 -44.10
C THR A 9 47.64 -36.43 -43.66
N PRO A 10 46.79 -35.59 -44.20
CA PRO A 10 45.47 -35.34 -43.65
C PRO A 10 44.43 -36.17 -44.41
N ASP A 11 43.32 -36.37 -43.86
CA ASP A 11 42.11 -36.24 -44.66
C ASP A 11 40.84 -36.37 -43.84
N SER A 12 39.99 -35.51 -44.25
CA SER A 12 38.52 -35.54 -44.39
C SER A 12 37.67 -35.72 -43.15
N SER A 13 37.02 -34.60 -42.93
CA SER A 13 35.56 -34.46 -42.88
C SER A 13 34.84 -35.51 -42.05
N ASP A 14 34.28 -35.05 -40.95
CA ASP A 14 32.82 -35.06 -40.92
C ASP A 14 32.27 -34.55 -39.58
N ASN A 15 31.37 -33.62 -39.75
CA ASN A 15 30.23 -33.38 -38.88
C ASN A 15 30.45 -32.95 -37.41
N VAL A 16 30.86 -31.73 -37.26
CA VAL A 16 30.39 -30.94 -36.12
C VAL A 16 28.94 -30.63 -36.36
N LYS A 17 28.04 -31.45 -35.88
CA LYS A 17 26.65 -31.05 -35.63
C LYS A 17 26.65 -30.17 -34.41
N THR A 18 26.78 -28.88 -34.67
CA THR A 18 26.39 -27.85 -33.73
C THR A 18 24.89 -27.94 -33.56
N VAL A 19 24.46 -28.65 -32.56
CA VAL A 19 23.08 -28.56 -32.09
C VAL A 19 23.01 -27.26 -31.30
N ASN A 20 22.73 -26.19 -32.01
CA ASN A 20 22.14 -25.00 -31.40
C ASN A 20 20.72 -25.39 -30.95
N GLN A 21 20.61 -26.01 -29.79
CA GLN A 21 19.38 -25.90 -29.02
C GLN A 21 19.37 -24.48 -28.45
N VAL A 22 18.77 -23.58 -29.19
CA VAL A 22 18.15 -22.41 -28.63
C VAL A 22 17.03 -22.98 -27.76
N GLU A 23 17.29 -23.08 -26.47
CA GLU A 23 16.22 -23.13 -25.50
C GLU A 23 15.44 -21.85 -25.76
N GLU A 24 14.31 -21.97 -26.45
CA GLU A 24 13.23 -20.98 -26.37
C GLU A 24 12.90 -20.89 -24.90
N ALA A 25 13.46 -19.88 -24.24
CA ALA A 25 12.96 -19.39 -22.97
C ALA A 25 11.47 -19.13 -23.23
N ASN A 26 10.63 -19.93 -22.65
CA ASN A 26 9.21 -19.64 -22.47
C ASN A 26 9.17 -18.35 -21.63
N ASP A 27 9.29 -17.23 -22.30
CA ASP A 27 8.90 -15.94 -21.79
C ASP A 27 7.36 -15.90 -21.73
N GLU A 28 6.79 -16.71 -20.85
CA GLU A 28 5.49 -16.39 -20.32
C GLU A 28 5.64 -15.00 -19.68
N PRO A 29 4.90 -14.00 -20.16
CA PRO A 29 5.00 -12.67 -19.57
C PRO A 29 4.68 -12.83 -18.09
N LEU A 30 5.68 -12.58 -17.24
CA LEU A 30 5.51 -12.57 -15.80
C LEU A 30 4.36 -11.61 -15.52
N MET A 31 3.20 -12.15 -15.20
CA MET A 31 2.02 -11.36 -14.85
C MET A 31 2.34 -10.56 -13.59
N ARG A 32 2.81 -9.34 -13.76
CA ARG A 32 3.05 -8.40 -12.68
C ARG A 32 1.73 -7.76 -12.32
N SER A 33 1.15 -8.15 -11.20
CA SER A 33 0.04 -7.40 -10.63
C SER A 33 0.52 -6.01 -10.22
N VAL A 34 -0.18 -4.98 -10.68
CA VAL A 34 0.10 -3.58 -10.33
C VAL A 34 -0.81 -3.19 -9.18
N ALA A 35 -0.23 -2.74 -8.08
CA ALA A 35 -0.99 -2.21 -6.95
C ALA A 35 -1.33 -0.74 -7.18
N ARG A 36 -2.59 -0.36 -6.94
CA ARG A 36 -3.06 1.01 -6.86
C ARG A 36 -3.56 1.28 -5.44
N HIS A 37 -3.16 2.41 -4.90
CA HIS A 37 -3.49 2.80 -3.53
C HIS A 37 -4.45 3.99 -3.56
N PHE A 38 -5.52 3.89 -2.80
CA PHE A 38 -6.51 4.94 -2.63
C PHE A 38 -6.80 5.11 -1.14
N ALA A 39 -7.10 6.33 -0.73
CA ALA A 39 -7.48 6.63 0.64
C ALA A 39 -8.95 7.07 0.70
N ILE A 40 -9.68 6.56 1.66
CA ILE A 40 -11.02 7.03 1.99
C ILE A 40 -10.96 7.63 3.39
N TYR A 41 -11.42 8.86 3.53
CA TYR A 41 -11.39 9.61 4.78
C TYR A 41 -12.73 9.54 5.49
N TYR A 42 -12.68 9.44 6.82
CA TYR A 42 -13.85 9.39 7.68
C TYR A 42 -13.86 10.57 8.66
N CYS A 43 -15.01 11.07 8.99
CA CYS A 43 -15.15 12.02 10.06
C CYS A 43 -14.70 11.47 11.41
N LEU A 44 -14.42 12.35 12.38
CA LEU A 44 -14.01 11.96 13.72
C LEU A 44 -15.04 10.97 14.32
N ASN A 45 -14.55 9.84 14.80
CA ASN A 45 -15.37 8.73 15.28
C ASN A 45 -16.41 8.17 14.29
N GLY A 46 -16.42 8.66 13.04
CA GLY A 46 -17.31 8.21 11.98
C GLY A 46 -16.87 6.88 11.37
N VAL A 47 -17.85 6.18 10.81
CA VAL A 47 -17.69 4.95 10.05
C VAL A 47 -18.40 5.02 8.69
N ASP A 48 -19.24 6.02 8.49
CA ASP A 48 -19.92 6.26 7.23
C ASP A 48 -19.03 7.08 6.29
N ILE A 49 -19.08 6.75 5.00
CA ILE A 49 -18.34 7.46 3.98
C ILE A 49 -19.15 8.68 3.54
N ASP A 50 -18.65 9.85 3.87
CA ASP A 50 -19.11 11.10 3.29
C ASP A 50 -18.27 11.40 2.04
N GLU A 51 -18.92 11.35 0.88
CA GLU A 51 -18.24 11.58 -0.41
C GLU A 51 -17.65 12.98 -0.55
N GLN A 52 -18.16 13.95 0.21
CA GLN A 52 -17.72 15.35 0.17
C GLN A 52 -16.63 15.66 1.22
N TYR A 53 -16.30 14.68 2.08
CA TYR A 53 -15.34 14.91 3.15
C TYR A 53 -13.91 14.84 2.63
N LEU A 54 -13.13 15.89 2.90
CA LEU A 54 -11.73 16.00 2.45
C LEU A 54 -11.58 15.65 0.96
N ASP A 55 -10.63 14.76 0.62
CA ASP A 55 -10.32 14.37 -0.75
C ASP A 55 -11.19 13.22 -1.29
N ASN A 56 -12.23 12.81 -0.57
CA ASN A 56 -13.06 11.67 -0.96
C ASN A 56 -13.66 11.82 -2.36
N VAL A 57 -14.07 13.04 -2.76
CA VAL A 57 -14.59 13.28 -4.13
C VAL A 57 -13.60 12.80 -5.17
N TRP A 58 -12.33 13.20 -5.03
CA TRP A 58 -11.28 12.82 -5.98
C TRP A 58 -10.94 11.33 -5.88
N GLN A 59 -10.70 10.82 -4.67
CA GLN A 59 -10.35 9.42 -4.41
C GLN A 59 -11.41 8.45 -4.96
N LEU A 60 -12.66 8.70 -4.64
CA LEU A 60 -13.79 7.89 -5.11
C LEU A 60 -13.98 8.00 -6.63
N GLY A 61 -13.70 9.17 -7.21
CA GLY A 61 -13.67 9.35 -8.65
C GLY A 61 -12.64 8.46 -9.34
N GLN A 62 -11.42 8.37 -8.80
CA GLN A 62 -10.37 7.48 -9.31
C GLN A 62 -10.73 6.00 -9.15
N ILE A 63 -11.30 5.63 -8.01
CA ILE A 63 -11.77 4.26 -7.78
C ILE A 63 -12.87 3.88 -8.78
N ARG A 64 -13.89 4.73 -8.98
CA ARG A 64 -14.96 4.49 -9.97
C ARG A 64 -14.38 4.32 -11.37
N LYS A 65 -13.43 5.19 -11.75
CA LYS A 65 -12.75 5.08 -13.04
C LYS A 65 -12.01 3.75 -13.18
N LEU A 66 -11.23 3.34 -12.16
CA LEU A 66 -10.53 2.06 -12.18
C LEU A 66 -11.52 0.90 -12.34
N LEU A 67 -12.58 0.86 -11.55
CA LEU A 67 -13.59 -0.21 -11.60
C LEU A 67 -14.28 -0.29 -12.97
N SER A 68 -14.44 0.84 -13.67
CA SER A 68 -15.08 0.88 -14.99
C SER A 68 -14.20 0.41 -16.14
N ILE A 69 -12.86 0.62 -16.05
CA ILE A 69 -11.93 0.31 -17.14
C ILE A 69 -11.18 -1.01 -16.95
N SER A 70 -11.22 -1.59 -15.76
CA SER A 70 -10.48 -2.82 -15.42
C SER A 70 -11.43 -4.00 -15.20
N PRO A 71 -11.75 -4.76 -16.26
CA PRO A 71 -12.62 -5.92 -16.12
C PRO A 71 -12.00 -7.05 -15.29
N LYS A 72 -10.68 -7.04 -15.11
CA LYS A 72 -9.93 -8.08 -14.37
C LYS A 72 -9.26 -7.49 -13.14
N ILE A 73 -10.01 -7.33 -12.07
CA ILE A 73 -9.47 -7.04 -10.74
C ILE A 73 -9.30 -8.37 -10.01
N ASP A 74 -8.05 -8.70 -9.66
CA ASP A 74 -7.77 -9.95 -8.95
C ASP A 74 -8.25 -9.91 -7.52
N SER A 75 -7.89 -8.87 -6.80
CA SER A 75 -8.31 -8.69 -5.42
C SER A 75 -8.20 -7.24 -4.96
N ILE A 76 -8.96 -6.91 -3.92
CA ILE A 76 -8.83 -5.65 -3.19
C ILE A 76 -8.51 -5.98 -1.73
N THR A 77 -7.52 -5.30 -1.17
CA THR A 77 -7.28 -5.31 0.27
C THR A 77 -7.64 -3.94 0.84
N ILE A 78 -8.54 -3.92 1.79
CA ILE A 78 -8.92 -2.72 2.53
C ILE A 78 -8.21 -2.73 3.87
N ARG A 79 -7.18 -1.90 4.00
CA ARG A 79 -6.50 -1.67 5.26
C ARG A 79 -7.05 -0.38 5.87
N SER A 80 -7.70 -0.49 7.02
CA SER A 80 -8.34 0.64 7.67
C SER A 80 -7.72 0.91 9.03
N PHE A 81 -7.60 2.18 9.36
CA PHE A 81 -6.87 2.63 10.52
C PHE A 81 -7.75 3.40 11.49
N ALA A 82 -7.40 3.32 12.78
CA ALA A 82 -7.75 4.31 13.77
C ALA A 82 -6.48 4.95 14.33
N SER A 83 -6.60 6.18 14.84
CA SER A 83 -5.48 6.87 15.46
C SER A 83 -5.20 6.34 16.86
N PRO A 84 -3.93 6.31 17.31
CA PRO A 84 -3.56 5.75 18.61
C PRO A 84 -4.08 6.50 19.85
N GLU A 85 -4.72 7.66 19.70
CA GLU A 85 -5.13 8.52 20.83
C GLU A 85 -6.23 7.92 21.71
N GLY A 86 -7.15 7.18 21.10
CA GLY A 86 -8.29 6.61 21.77
C GLY A 86 -7.99 5.32 22.55
N PRO A 87 -8.99 4.80 23.30
CA PRO A 87 -8.89 3.48 23.92
C PRO A 87 -8.73 2.38 22.84
N TYR A 88 -7.86 1.42 23.07
CA TYR A 88 -7.57 0.34 22.11
C TYR A 88 -8.85 -0.41 21.67
N SER A 89 -9.75 -0.74 22.62
CA SER A 89 -11.01 -1.42 22.29
C SER A 89 -11.90 -0.61 21.34
N ARG A 90 -11.93 0.71 21.49
CA ARG A 90 -12.65 1.60 20.58
C ARG A 90 -12.00 1.63 19.19
N ASN A 91 -10.68 1.65 19.14
CA ASN A 91 -9.91 1.65 17.90
C ASN A 91 -10.06 0.33 17.14
N VAL A 92 -10.12 -0.81 17.83
CA VAL A 92 -10.47 -2.13 17.24
C VAL A 92 -11.84 -2.07 16.57
N TRP A 93 -12.84 -1.51 17.25
CA TRP A 93 -14.18 -1.39 16.70
C TRP A 93 -14.20 -0.43 15.49
N LEU A 94 -13.57 0.74 15.60
CA LEU A 94 -13.54 1.76 14.53
C LEU A 94 -12.87 1.22 13.28
N SER A 95 -11.67 0.65 13.39
CA SER A 95 -10.94 0.15 12.23
C SER A 95 -11.72 -0.94 11.51
N ARG A 96 -12.33 -1.88 12.24
CA ARG A 96 -13.17 -2.93 11.65
C ARG A 96 -14.37 -2.33 10.93
N LYS A 97 -15.12 -1.42 11.57
CA LYS A 97 -16.33 -0.82 11.00
C LYS A 97 -16.05 0.02 9.77
N ARG A 98 -14.93 0.74 9.74
CA ARG A 98 -14.47 1.48 8.56
C ARG A 98 -14.15 0.55 7.39
N ALA A 99 -13.43 -0.57 7.65
CA ALA A 99 -13.16 -1.55 6.61
C ALA A 99 -14.44 -2.17 6.05
N GLU A 100 -15.40 -2.53 6.91
CA GLU A 100 -16.72 -3.04 6.52
C GLU A 100 -17.51 -2.02 5.67
N SER A 101 -17.52 -0.76 6.10
CA SER A 101 -18.17 0.34 5.39
C SER A 101 -17.54 0.57 4.01
N ALA A 102 -16.20 0.61 3.93
CA ALA A 102 -15.50 0.75 2.66
C ALA A 102 -15.81 -0.42 1.70
N LYS A 103 -15.81 -1.65 2.20
CA LYS A 103 -16.19 -2.84 1.40
C LYS A 103 -17.61 -2.72 0.86
N ALA A 104 -18.56 -2.40 1.72
CA ALA A 104 -19.96 -2.25 1.32
C ALA A 104 -20.16 -1.13 0.28
N PHE A 105 -19.44 -0.02 0.45
CA PHE A 105 -19.47 1.10 -0.48
C PHE A 105 -18.86 0.73 -1.85
N LEU A 106 -17.71 0.06 -1.85
CA LEU A 106 -17.07 -0.40 -3.10
C LEU A 106 -17.96 -1.36 -3.89
N LEU A 107 -18.58 -2.32 -3.20
CA LEU A 107 -19.47 -3.27 -3.86
C LEU A 107 -20.68 -2.62 -4.55
N LYS A 108 -21.14 -1.46 -4.04
CA LYS A 108 -22.19 -0.66 -4.71
C LYS A 108 -21.71 0.04 -5.98
N MET A 109 -20.41 0.30 -6.08
CA MET A 109 -19.79 0.94 -7.25
C MET A 109 -19.35 -0.03 -8.33
N VAL A 110 -19.29 -1.33 -8.03
CA VAL A 110 -18.84 -2.36 -8.98
C VAL A 110 -19.84 -2.44 -10.13
N PRO A 111 -19.39 -2.28 -11.40
CA PRO A 111 -20.28 -2.42 -12.56
C PRO A 111 -20.86 -3.83 -12.68
N GLU A 112 -22.03 -3.91 -13.27
CA GLU A 112 -22.65 -5.18 -13.60
C GLU A 112 -21.75 -5.97 -14.57
N GLY A 113 -21.57 -7.27 -14.32
CA GLY A 113 -20.68 -8.12 -15.11
C GLY A 113 -19.19 -8.05 -14.75
N SER A 114 -18.82 -7.27 -13.72
CA SER A 114 -17.44 -7.26 -13.22
C SER A 114 -17.02 -8.61 -12.61
N SER A 115 -15.74 -8.94 -12.73
CA SER A 115 -15.16 -10.12 -12.08
C SER A 115 -14.91 -9.93 -10.58
N LEU A 116 -15.09 -8.72 -10.05
CA LEU A 116 -14.89 -8.40 -8.65
C LEU A 116 -16.10 -8.83 -7.82
N THR A 117 -15.89 -9.81 -6.96
CA THR A 117 -16.89 -10.36 -6.04
C THR A 117 -16.52 -10.07 -4.58
N ALA A 118 -17.46 -10.21 -3.67
CA ALA A 118 -17.24 -9.86 -2.25
C ALA A 118 -16.12 -10.69 -1.58
N ASP A 119 -15.89 -11.92 -2.02
CA ASP A 119 -14.82 -12.80 -1.53
C ASP A 119 -13.42 -12.36 -1.96
N LYS A 120 -13.31 -11.62 -3.07
CA LYS A 120 -12.05 -11.00 -3.52
C LYS A 120 -11.66 -9.75 -2.73
N ILE A 121 -12.53 -9.24 -1.87
CA ILE A 121 -12.27 -8.08 -1.03
C ILE A 121 -11.91 -8.53 0.38
N LYS A 122 -10.62 -8.43 0.71
CA LYS A 122 -10.07 -8.74 2.03
C LYS A 122 -10.09 -7.50 2.93
N LEU A 123 -10.38 -7.69 4.21
CA LEU A 123 -10.33 -6.63 5.22
C LEU A 123 -9.11 -6.84 6.12
N ASP A 124 -8.34 -5.77 6.31
CA ASP A 124 -7.14 -5.71 7.15
C ASP A 124 -7.26 -4.51 8.11
N PRO A 125 -8.09 -4.60 9.17
CA PRO A 125 -8.26 -3.52 10.12
C PRO A 125 -7.05 -3.41 11.06
N VAL A 126 -6.47 -2.22 11.11
CA VAL A 126 -5.35 -1.88 12.00
C VAL A 126 -5.87 -0.94 13.10
N PRO A 127 -5.99 -1.42 14.34
CA PRO A 127 -6.60 -0.66 15.44
C PRO A 127 -5.88 0.65 15.76
N GLU A 128 -4.56 0.67 15.62
CA GLU A 128 -3.73 1.83 15.94
C GLU A 128 -2.62 1.98 14.92
N ASN A 129 -2.62 3.11 14.22
CA ASN A 129 -1.64 3.39 13.17
C ASN A 129 -0.36 4.01 13.74
N TRP A 130 0.43 3.21 14.44
CA TRP A 130 1.71 3.65 15.02
C TRP A 130 2.78 3.91 13.97
N GLU A 131 2.78 3.10 12.90
CA GLU A 131 3.69 3.28 11.78
C GLU A 131 3.44 4.62 11.08
N GLY A 132 2.19 4.90 10.71
CA GLY A 132 1.82 6.17 10.12
C GLY A 132 2.06 7.36 11.05
N LEU A 133 1.87 7.21 12.38
CA LEU A 133 2.24 8.25 13.33
C LEU A 133 3.75 8.50 13.33
N THR A 134 4.55 7.45 13.28
CA THR A 134 6.02 7.59 13.23
C THR A 134 6.44 8.36 11.99
N GLU A 135 5.92 8.00 10.82
CA GLU A 135 6.21 8.71 9.57
C GLU A 135 5.75 10.18 9.60
N GLU A 136 4.56 10.43 10.16
CA GLU A 136 4.03 11.78 10.29
C GLU A 136 4.92 12.65 11.18
N ILE A 137 5.39 12.10 12.31
CA ILE A 137 6.33 12.80 13.20
C ILE A 137 7.68 13.04 12.51
N GLU A 138 8.18 12.07 11.75
CA GLU A 138 9.41 12.22 10.97
C GLU A 138 9.34 13.36 9.97
N LYS A 139 8.21 13.52 9.32
CA LYS A 139 8.03 14.50 8.25
C LYS A 139 7.64 15.90 8.77
N ASN A 140 6.76 15.96 9.74
CA ASN A 140 6.01 17.17 10.06
C ASN A 140 6.13 17.67 11.52
N TYR A 141 6.83 16.95 12.39
CA TYR A 141 7.02 17.38 13.78
C TYR A 141 8.35 18.10 13.96
N HIS A 142 8.30 19.43 14.14
CA HIS A 142 9.48 20.29 14.18
C HIS A 142 9.70 20.91 15.56
N LYS A 143 9.49 20.12 16.64
CA LYS A 143 9.73 20.54 18.02
C LYS A 143 11.07 20.03 18.55
N GLU A 144 11.57 20.65 19.62
CA GLU A 144 12.86 20.30 20.23
C GLU A 144 12.91 18.86 20.76
N ASP A 145 11.77 18.33 21.17
CA ASP A 145 11.60 16.97 21.70
C ASP A 145 11.37 15.90 20.63
N ARG A 146 11.48 16.24 19.34
CA ARG A 146 11.25 15.33 18.20
C ARG A 146 11.98 14.00 18.35
N GLU A 147 13.25 14.02 18.71
CA GLU A 147 14.04 12.78 18.84
C GLU A 147 13.59 11.93 20.04
N GLN A 148 13.09 12.54 21.11
CA GLN A 148 12.51 11.82 22.24
C GLN A 148 11.18 11.16 21.85
N VAL A 149 10.33 11.87 21.12
CA VAL A 149 9.07 11.32 20.57
C VAL A 149 9.37 10.15 19.65
N LEU A 150 10.28 10.31 18.69
CA LEU A 150 10.68 9.23 17.78
C LEU A 150 11.31 8.04 18.51
N GLY A 151 12.10 8.29 19.54
CA GLY A 151 12.66 7.23 20.39
C GLY A 151 11.57 6.38 21.05
N ILE A 152 10.49 7.00 21.54
CA ILE A 152 9.34 6.29 22.11
C ILE A 152 8.59 5.51 21.02
N LEU A 153 8.31 6.15 19.88
CA LEU A 153 7.55 5.52 18.78
C LEU A 153 8.24 4.29 18.22
N ARG A 154 9.57 4.35 18.08
CA ARG A 154 10.41 3.26 17.53
C ARG A 154 10.78 2.19 18.55
N SER A 155 10.51 2.42 19.84
CA SER A 155 10.83 1.45 20.89
C SER A 155 9.98 0.18 20.78
N ASP A 156 10.51 -0.93 21.26
CA ASP A 156 9.82 -2.23 21.32
C ASP A 156 9.05 -2.43 22.63
N ILE A 157 8.32 -1.38 23.06
CA ILE A 157 7.42 -1.46 24.20
C ILE A 157 5.98 -1.62 23.73
N ASP A 158 5.10 -2.13 24.59
CA ASP A 158 3.69 -2.27 24.22
C ASP A 158 3.01 -0.90 23.95
N THR A 159 1.88 -0.94 23.24
CA THR A 159 1.21 0.27 22.77
C THR A 159 0.67 1.16 23.89
N GLU A 160 0.23 0.58 25.01
CA GLU A 160 -0.22 1.37 26.15
C GLU A 160 0.96 2.04 26.86
N ALA A 161 2.11 1.35 26.97
CA ALA A 161 3.34 1.95 27.48
C ALA A 161 3.84 3.09 26.57
N LYS A 162 3.74 2.95 25.23
CA LYS A 162 4.01 4.06 24.30
C LYS A 162 3.11 5.26 24.57
N LYS A 163 1.80 5.04 24.72
CA LYS A 163 0.85 6.12 25.03
C LYS A 163 1.19 6.81 26.36
N LEU A 164 1.49 6.04 27.39
CA LEU A 164 1.87 6.62 28.69
C LEU A 164 3.15 7.44 28.59
N SER A 165 4.16 6.93 27.91
CA SER A 165 5.43 7.63 27.72
C SER A 165 5.24 8.95 26.96
N LEU A 166 4.49 8.95 25.86
CA LEU A 166 4.16 10.16 25.10
C LEU A 166 3.33 11.16 25.92
N LYS A 167 2.37 10.68 26.72
CA LYS A 167 1.53 11.52 27.59
C LYS A 167 2.32 12.14 28.75
N SER A 168 3.39 11.50 29.21
CA SER A 168 4.25 12.02 30.28
C SER A 168 5.33 12.99 29.78
N LEU A 169 5.66 12.91 28.49
CA LEU A 169 6.71 13.73 27.90
C LEU A 169 6.33 15.22 27.97
N ASP A 170 7.26 16.05 28.44
CA ASP A 170 7.09 17.49 28.58
C ASP A 170 5.78 17.89 29.32
N GLY A 171 5.43 17.17 30.39
CA GLY A 171 4.19 17.40 31.14
C GLY A 171 2.93 17.28 30.30
N GLY A 172 2.96 16.48 29.25
CA GLY A 172 1.84 16.20 28.35
C GLY A 172 1.68 17.22 27.21
N ARG A 173 2.59 18.19 27.06
CA ARG A 173 2.51 19.19 25.98
C ARG A 173 2.78 18.56 24.62
N SER A 174 3.78 17.70 24.53
CA SER A 174 4.11 16.96 23.32
C SER A 174 2.93 16.14 22.81
N TRP A 175 2.30 15.39 23.71
CA TRP A 175 1.13 14.58 23.36
C TRP A 175 -0.06 15.43 22.87
N ARG A 176 -0.37 16.55 23.53
CA ARG A 176 -1.42 17.46 23.06
C ARG A 176 -1.11 18.00 21.67
N HIS A 177 0.12 18.44 21.43
CA HIS A 177 0.54 18.91 20.12
C HIS A 177 0.37 17.82 19.03
N ILE A 178 0.81 16.59 19.33
CA ILE A 178 0.64 15.45 18.42
C ILE A 178 -0.83 15.20 18.10
N ILE A 179 -1.72 15.26 19.11
CA ILE A 179 -3.17 15.08 18.91
C ILE A 179 -3.76 16.16 18.01
N ASP A 180 -3.36 17.41 18.22
CA ASP A 180 -3.97 18.55 17.55
C ASP A 180 -3.44 18.72 16.11
N GLU A 181 -2.14 18.51 15.87
CA GLU A 181 -1.49 18.83 14.61
C GLU A 181 -1.21 17.59 13.73
N ASN A 182 -0.81 16.48 14.33
CA ASN A 182 -0.38 15.30 13.57
C ASN A 182 -1.47 14.23 13.44
N MET A 183 -2.21 13.94 14.51
CA MET A 183 -3.26 12.91 14.49
C MET A 183 -4.40 13.18 13.50
N PRO A 184 -4.83 14.41 13.19
CA PRO A 184 -5.87 14.64 12.19
C PRO A 184 -5.62 13.99 10.84
N ARG A 185 -4.35 13.85 10.45
CA ARG A 185 -3.93 13.21 9.20
C ARG A 185 -4.02 11.69 9.22
N LEU A 186 -4.11 11.08 10.42
CA LEU A 186 -4.14 9.63 10.63
C LEU A 186 -5.49 9.09 11.06
N ARG A 187 -6.38 9.96 11.53
CA ARG A 187 -7.66 9.58 12.16
C ARG A 187 -8.64 8.93 11.20
N TYR A 188 -8.51 9.14 9.92
CA TYR A 188 -9.59 8.96 8.97
C TYR A 188 -9.23 8.14 7.74
N ALA A 189 -8.02 7.63 7.63
CA ALA A 189 -7.56 6.98 6.41
C ALA A 189 -7.94 5.51 6.34
N THR A 190 -8.60 5.13 5.27
CA THR A 190 -8.75 3.73 4.87
C THR A 190 -8.00 3.55 3.56
N TRP A 191 -7.10 2.58 3.53
CA TRP A 191 -6.33 2.23 2.36
C TRP A 191 -7.02 1.16 1.54
N ILE A 192 -7.07 1.39 0.25
CA ILE A 192 -7.61 0.43 -0.70
C ILE A 192 -6.51 0.12 -1.69
N CYS A 193 -5.96 -1.08 -1.61
CA CYS A 193 -5.04 -1.59 -2.61
C CYS A 193 -5.83 -2.41 -3.61
N VAL A 194 -5.76 -2.03 -4.88
CA VAL A 194 -6.42 -2.73 -5.97
C VAL A 194 -5.34 -3.40 -6.81
N TRP A 195 -5.42 -4.71 -6.93
CA TRP A 195 -4.52 -5.49 -7.77
C TRP A 195 -5.16 -5.68 -9.14
N VAL A 196 -4.52 -5.20 -10.18
CA VAL A 196 -5.01 -5.25 -11.55
C VAL A 196 -4.08 -6.12 -12.37
N ASP A 197 -4.63 -7.00 -13.20
CA ASP A 197 -3.87 -7.79 -14.16
C ASP A 197 -3.11 -6.86 -15.14
N PRO A 198 -1.77 -6.96 -15.24
CA PRO A 198 -0.96 -6.09 -16.10
C PRO A 198 -1.16 -6.31 -17.60
N GLY A 199 -1.92 -7.33 -18.02
CA GLY A 199 -2.31 -7.48 -19.42
C GLY A 199 -3.11 -6.30 -19.97
N ILE A 200 -3.49 -5.33 -19.10
CA ILE A 200 -4.20 -4.11 -19.48
C ILE A 200 -3.25 -2.90 -19.39
N ALA A 201 -2.28 -2.84 -20.30
CA ALA A 201 -1.30 -1.74 -20.38
C ALA A 201 -1.92 -0.33 -20.57
N HIS A 202 -3.22 -0.24 -20.86
CA HIS A 202 -3.93 1.02 -21.03
C HIS A 202 -4.36 1.69 -19.70
N VAL A 203 -4.31 0.99 -18.58
CA VAL A 203 -4.77 1.52 -17.28
C VAL A 203 -3.87 2.67 -16.80
N GLU A 204 -2.56 2.60 -17.06
CA GLU A 204 -1.61 3.61 -16.58
C GLU A 204 -1.80 5.00 -17.17
N LYS A 205 -2.25 5.10 -18.42
CA LYS A 205 -2.46 6.38 -19.09
C LYS A 205 -3.66 7.18 -18.61
N HIS A 206 -4.52 6.58 -17.80
CA HIS A 206 -5.78 7.18 -17.36
C HIS A 206 -5.76 7.72 -15.93
N PHE A 207 -4.71 7.45 -15.16
CA PHE A 207 -4.56 7.99 -13.82
C PHE A 207 -3.66 9.23 -13.87
N THR A 208 -4.24 10.38 -13.54
CA THR A 208 -3.46 11.59 -13.30
C THR A 208 -2.79 11.47 -11.94
N ASP A 209 -1.53 11.90 -11.87
CA ASP A 209 -0.84 12.03 -10.60
C ASP A 209 -1.66 12.90 -9.65
N TYR A 210 -1.62 12.55 -8.36
CA TYR A 210 -2.25 13.35 -7.32
C TYR A 210 -1.68 14.77 -7.38
N PRO A 211 -2.50 15.82 -7.44
CA PRO A 211 -1.98 17.17 -7.43
C PRO A 211 -1.17 17.38 -6.15
N SER A 212 0.08 17.81 -6.32
CA SER A 212 1.11 17.91 -5.28
C SER A 212 0.81 18.90 -4.14
N THR A 213 -0.38 19.48 -4.09
CA THR A 213 -0.81 20.41 -3.04
C THR A 213 -1.23 19.74 -1.73
N HIS A 214 -1.45 18.42 -1.76
CA HIS A 214 -1.65 17.64 -0.56
C HIS A 214 -0.50 16.65 -0.47
N PRO A 215 0.17 16.53 0.68
CA PRO A 215 1.25 15.56 0.81
C PRO A 215 0.70 14.19 0.40
N PRO A 216 1.46 13.45 -0.43
CA PRO A 216 1.10 12.07 -0.73
C PRO A 216 1.02 11.36 0.60
N ILE A 217 -0.17 10.86 0.90
CA ILE A 217 -0.40 10.29 2.20
C ILE A 217 0.49 9.07 2.38
N TRP A 218 1.13 8.57 1.34
CA TRP A 218 2.01 7.39 1.46
C TRP A 218 2.78 7.14 0.15
N HIS A 219 4.04 7.01 0.27
CA HIS A 219 4.91 6.37 -0.72
C HIS A 219 5.08 4.90 -0.38
#